data_a1e82c398133ad008680b8bc1bae61ba
#
_entry.id   a1e82c398133ad008680b8bc1bae61ba
#
_cell.length_a   1.000
_cell.length_b   1.000
_cell.length_c   1.000
_cell.angle_alpha   90.00
_cell.angle_beta   90.00
_cell.angle_gamma   90.00
#
_symmetry.space_group_name_H-M   'P 1'
#
loop_
_entity.id
_entity.type
_entity.pdbx_description
1 polymer ?
#
loop_
_entity_poly.entity_id
_entity_poly.type
_entity_poly.pdbx_seq_one_letter_code
_entity_poly.pdbx_strand_id
1 'polypeptide(L)'
;MSQPAHGGVELIPRPEQNPAALKAALAVVAADRLPEMIDGQTKAMAEAITSGSVQPIRAFVAHWAAVVEIERHPATARAYHRANYLANHAGTVQECREHATAVAEIYRAAYAAVNG
;
A
#
# COMPACT_ATOMS: atom_id res chain seq x y z
N MET A 1 -7.49 9.52 -25.92
CA MET A 1 -7.01 9.69 -24.54
C MET A 1 -6.96 8.32 -23.85
N SER A 2 -5.82 7.99 -23.30
CA SER A 2 -5.66 6.67 -22.68
C SER A 2 -6.40 6.58 -21.35
N GLN A 3 -7.03 5.43 -21.12
CA GLN A 3 -7.67 5.14 -19.85
C GLN A 3 -6.62 4.89 -18.79
N PRO A 4 -6.84 5.32 -17.53
CA PRO A 4 -5.99 4.90 -16.45
C PRO A 4 -6.01 3.37 -16.30
N ALA A 5 -4.89 2.79 -15.90
CA ALA A 5 -4.79 1.35 -15.72
C ALA A 5 -5.84 0.79 -14.75
N HIS A 6 -6.29 1.62 -13.83
CA HIS A 6 -7.30 1.24 -12.81
C HIS A 6 -8.73 1.56 -13.25
N GLY A 7 -8.93 2.10 -14.46
CA GLY A 7 -10.25 2.32 -15.05
C GLY A 7 -11.14 3.26 -14.28
N GLY A 8 -10.61 4.22 -13.50
CA GLY A 8 -11.44 5.07 -12.70
C GLY A 8 -10.78 6.35 -12.23
N VAL A 9 -11.46 7.01 -11.31
CA VAL A 9 -11.04 8.28 -10.74
C VAL A 9 -9.86 8.07 -9.79
N GLU A 10 -8.91 9.00 -9.83
CA GLU A 10 -7.85 9.10 -8.85
C GLU A 10 -8.24 10.16 -7.82
N LEU A 11 -8.17 9.83 -6.54
CA LEU A 11 -8.50 10.79 -5.48
C LEU A 11 -7.46 11.90 -5.39
N ILE A 12 -6.19 11.55 -5.62
CA ILE A 12 -5.05 12.46 -5.63
C ILE A 12 -4.07 12.02 -6.69
N PRO A 13 -3.19 12.92 -7.18
CA PRO A 13 -2.07 12.52 -8.04
C PRO A 13 -1.13 11.60 -7.27
N ARG A 14 -0.32 10.82 -8.00
CA ARG A 14 0.69 9.98 -7.37
C ARG A 14 1.70 10.88 -6.64
N PRO A 15 1.91 10.64 -5.32
CA PRO A 15 2.84 11.46 -4.55
C PRO A 15 4.30 11.11 -4.86
N GLU A 16 5.20 12.01 -4.52
CA GLU A 16 6.63 11.71 -4.53
C GLU A 16 6.93 10.62 -3.50
N GLN A 17 7.98 9.84 -3.77
CA GLN A 17 8.37 8.73 -2.90
C GLN A 17 9.34 9.19 -1.81
N ASN A 18 8.80 9.92 -0.86
CA ASN A 18 9.51 10.28 0.37
C ASN A 18 8.52 10.23 1.54
N PRO A 19 9.01 10.05 2.77
CA PRO A 19 8.12 9.89 3.93
C PRO A 19 7.11 11.02 4.11
N ALA A 20 7.52 12.26 3.93
CA ALA A 20 6.65 13.42 4.14
C ALA A 20 5.51 13.46 3.11
N ALA A 21 5.83 13.26 1.83
CA ALA A 21 4.83 13.27 0.75
C ALA A 21 3.86 12.10 0.89
N LEU A 22 4.37 10.90 1.22
CA LEU A 22 3.53 9.72 1.42
C LEU A 22 2.63 9.86 2.63
N LYS A 23 3.12 10.45 3.70
CA LYS A 23 2.32 10.70 4.91
C LYS A 23 1.18 11.68 4.60
N ALA A 24 1.46 12.76 3.89
CA ALA A 24 0.45 13.73 3.48
C ALA A 24 -0.61 13.09 2.57
N ALA A 25 -0.17 12.25 1.63
CA ALA A 25 -1.07 11.54 0.73
C ALA A 25 -1.95 10.55 1.49
N LEU A 26 -1.37 9.78 2.41
CA LEU A 26 -2.10 8.80 3.21
C LEU A 26 -3.16 9.48 4.08
N ALA A 27 -2.86 10.66 4.60
CA ALA A 27 -3.81 11.44 5.40
C ALA A 27 -5.08 11.78 4.62
N VAL A 28 -4.98 11.89 3.30
CA VAL A 28 -6.13 12.17 2.44
C VAL A 28 -6.88 10.88 2.07
N VAL A 29 -6.15 9.84 1.66
CA VAL A 29 -6.78 8.66 1.06
C VAL A 29 -7.09 7.54 2.06
N ALA A 30 -6.39 7.48 3.18
CA ALA A 30 -6.58 6.43 4.19
C ALA A 30 -6.03 6.90 5.55
N ALA A 31 -6.64 7.94 6.09
CA ALA A 31 -6.19 8.58 7.33
C ALA A 31 -6.14 7.63 8.53
N ASP A 32 -7.00 6.62 8.55
CA ASP A 32 -7.05 5.60 9.60
C ASP A 32 -5.79 4.74 9.65
N ARG A 33 -4.98 4.73 8.59
CA ARG A 33 -3.73 3.98 8.54
C ARG A 33 -2.49 4.79 8.95
N LEU A 34 -2.66 6.07 9.26
CA LEU A 34 -1.54 6.92 9.69
C LEU A 34 -0.78 6.38 10.90
N PRO A 35 -1.46 5.89 11.97
CA PRO A 35 -0.74 5.34 13.11
C PRO A 35 0.18 4.17 12.74
N GLU A 36 -0.27 3.29 11.86
CA GLU A 36 0.52 2.17 11.36
C GLU A 36 1.76 2.66 10.61
N MET A 37 1.58 3.67 9.75
CA MET A 37 2.70 4.25 8.99
C MET A 37 3.73 4.91 9.91
N ILE A 38 3.28 5.67 10.88
CA ILE A 38 4.16 6.36 11.85
C ILE A 38 4.95 5.33 12.66
N ASP A 39 4.30 4.27 13.13
CA ASP A 39 4.95 3.19 13.85
C ASP A 39 6.00 2.49 12.97
N GLY A 40 5.65 2.19 11.73
CA GLY A 40 6.56 1.59 10.76
C GLY A 40 7.79 2.46 10.46
N GLN A 41 7.59 3.78 10.38
CA GLN A 41 8.70 4.71 10.16
C GLN A 41 9.67 4.70 11.35
N THR A 42 9.14 4.71 12.57
CA THR A 42 9.95 4.64 13.78
C THR A 42 10.81 3.37 13.80
N LYS A 43 10.18 2.23 13.47
CA LYS A 43 10.89 0.93 13.40
C LYS A 43 11.96 0.92 12.32
N ALA A 44 11.66 1.45 11.14
CA ALA A 44 12.61 1.51 10.04
C ALA A 44 13.83 2.36 10.39
N MET A 45 13.61 3.49 11.06
CA MET A 45 14.69 4.36 11.52
C MET A 45 15.56 3.65 12.55
N ALA A 46 14.96 2.95 13.52
CA ALA A 46 15.70 2.20 14.53
C ALA A 46 16.54 1.10 13.89
N GLU A 47 16.00 0.37 12.94
CA GLU A 47 16.73 -0.67 12.21
C GLU A 47 17.89 -0.09 11.39
N ALA A 48 17.68 1.06 10.75
CA ALA A 48 18.72 1.74 9.98
C ALA A 48 19.89 2.15 10.87
N ILE A 49 19.60 2.70 12.05
CA ILE A 49 20.61 3.10 13.02
C ILE A 49 21.38 1.87 13.50
N THR A 50 20.69 0.79 13.85
CA THR A 50 21.31 -0.43 14.38
C THR A 50 22.17 -1.13 13.33
N SER A 51 21.67 -1.24 12.09
CA SER A 51 22.36 -1.96 11.01
C SER A 51 23.41 -1.12 10.27
N GLY A 52 23.32 0.20 10.37
CA GLY A 52 24.15 1.11 9.57
C GLY A 52 23.78 1.13 8.09
N SER A 53 22.57 0.67 7.74
CA SER A 53 22.08 0.57 6.37
C SER A 53 20.84 1.42 6.17
N VAL A 54 20.68 2.01 4.98
CA VAL A 54 19.48 2.75 4.62
C VAL A 54 18.37 1.83 4.09
N GLN A 55 18.64 0.54 3.94
CA GLN A 55 17.67 -0.40 3.35
C GLN A 55 16.32 -0.46 4.09
N PRO A 56 16.27 -0.45 5.44
CA PRO A 56 14.98 -0.44 6.12
C PRO A 56 14.12 0.77 5.77
N ILE A 57 14.76 1.94 5.59
CA ILE A 57 14.05 3.17 5.21
C ILE A 57 13.55 3.08 3.77
N ARG A 58 14.38 2.56 2.86
CA ARG A 58 13.98 2.35 1.46
C ARG A 58 12.81 1.37 1.37
N ALA A 59 12.85 0.29 2.13
CA ALA A 59 11.75 -0.70 2.16
C ALA A 59 10.47 -0.06 2.69
N PHE A 60 10.57 0.78 3.71
CA PHE A 60 9.43 1.53 4.25
C PHE A 60 8.81 2.43 3.17
N VAL A 61 9.62 3.21 2.47
CA VAL A 61 9.14 4.11 1.41
C VAL A 61 8.49 3.32 0.27
N ALA A 62 9.13 2.25 -0.18
CA ALA A 62 8.61 1.42 -1.27
C ALA A 62 7.26 0.81 -0.91
N HIS A 63 7.11 0.31 0.31
CA HIS A 63 5.86 -0.29 0.79
C HIS A 63 4.73 0.74 0.85
N TRP A 64 4.97 1.88 1.49
CA TRP A 64 3.91 2.89 1.65
C TRP A 64 3.56 3.60 0.34
N ALA A 65 4.51 3.69 -0.59
CA ALA A 65 4.20 4.13 -1.96
C ALA A 65 3.19 3.20 -2.62
N ALA A 66 3.35 1.87 -2.45
CA ALA A 66 2.40 0.89 -2.97
C ALA A 66 1.04 1.00 -2.28
N VAL A 67 1.02 1.19 -0.96
CA VAL A 67 -0.22 1.36 -0.20
C VAL A 67 -0.99 2.59 -0.70
N VAL A 68 -0.32 3.72 -0.87
CA VAL A 68 -0.96 4.94 -1.38
C VAL A 68 -1.44 4.73 -2.83
N GLU A 69 -0.69 3.99 -3.63
CA GLU A 69 -1.11 3.69 -5.01
C GLU A 69 -2.44 2.93 -5.03
N ILE A 70 -2.64 1.98 -4.14
CA ILE A 70 -3.91 1.27 -4.00
C ILE A 70 -5.01 2.23 -3.55
N GLU A 71 -4.76 2.98 -2.48
CA GLU A 71 -5.79 3.79 -1.83
C GLU A 71 -6.22 5.02 -2.65
N ARG A 72 -5.35 5.54 -3.51
CA ARG A 72 -5.70 6.69 -4.34
C ARG A 72 -6.63 6.34 -5.51
N HIS A 73 -6.80 5.04 -5.80
CA HIS A 73 -7.74 4.54 -6.80
C HIS A 73 -8.91 3.85 -6.10
N PRO A 74 -10.08 4.50 -5.98
CA PRO A 74 -11.19 3.94 -5.19
C PRO A 74 -11.64 2.54 -5.60
N ALA A 75 -11.67 2.25 -6.90
CA ALA A 75 -12.06 0.91 -7.37
C ALA A 75 -11.06 -0.17 -6.94
N THR A 76 -9.76 0.13 -7.04
CA THR A 76 -8.71 -0.78 -6.61
C THR A 76 -8.72 -0.95 -5.10
N ALA A 77 -8.90 0.15 -4.36
CA ALA A 77 -8.99 0.12 -2.90
C ALA A 77 -10.15 -0.77 -2.45
N ARG A 78 -11.32 -0.61 -3.05
CA ARG A 78 -12.49 -1.45 -2.72
C ARG A 78 -12.21 -2.94 -2.97
N ALA A 79 -11.61 -3.26 -4.11
CA ALA A 79 -11.28 -4.64 -4.45
C ALA A 79 -10.26 -5.24 -3.45
N TYR A 80 -9.28 -4.45 -3.08
CA TYR A 80 -8.25 -4.85 -2.12
C TYR A 80 -8.84 -5.10 -0.73
N HIS A 81 -9.63 -4.16 -0.22
CA HIS A 81 -10.25 -4.28 1.11
C HIS A 81 -11.28 -5.41 1.14
N ARG A 82 -12.03 -5.59 0.06
CA ARG A 82 -12.98 -6.70 -0.04
C ARG A 82 -12.26 -8.04 -0.01
N ALA A 83 -11.17 -8.19 -0.76
CA ALA A 83 -10.40 -9.44 -0.78
C ALA A 83 -9.80 -9.74 0.60
N ASN A 84 -9.28 -8.71 1.29
CA ASN A 84 -8.78 -8.85 2.66
C ASN A 84 -9.87 -9.31 3.62
N TYR A 85 -11.03 -8.68 3.54
CA TYR A 85 -12.16 -9.06 4.38
C TYR A 85 -12.56 -10.52 4.14
N LEU A 86 -12.68 -10.91 2.87
CA LEU A 86 -13.09 -12.27 2.52
C LEU A 86 -12.04 -13.30 2.94
N ALA A 87 -10.75 -12.98 2.85
CA ALA A 87 -9.69 -13.86 3.31
C ALA A 87 -9.78 -14.09 4.83
N ASN A 88 -10.03 -13.02 5.59
CA ASN A 88 -10.12 -13.08 7.04
C ASN A 88 -11.38 -13.75 7.57
N HIS A 89 -12.42 -13.86 6.72
CA HIS A 89 -13.70 -14.45 7.09
C HIS A 89 -14.02 -15.72 6.28
N ALA A 90 -13.02 -16.31 5.63
CA ALA A 90 -13.21 -17.50 4.82
C ALA A 90 -13.60 -18.70 5.67
N GLY A 91 -14.52 -19.51 5.16
CA GLY A 91 -14.98 -20.73 5.83
C GLY A 91 -14.04 -21.93 5.64
N THR A 92 -13.16 -21.87 4.64
CA THR A 92 -12.22 -22.95 4.33
C THR A 92 -10.84 -22.40 4.04
N VAL A 93 -9.82 -23.26 4.13
CA VAL A 93 -8.44 -22.92 3.79
C VAL A 93 -8.34 -22.55 2.30
N GLN A 94 -9.07 -23.27 1.45
CA GLN A 94 -9.09 -23.01 0.01
C GLN A 94 -9.61 -21.60 -0.31
N GLU A 95 -10.74 -21.22 0.27
CA GLU A 95 -11.31 -19.89 0.11
C GLU A 95 -10.36 -18.80 0.61
N CYS A 96 -9.73 -19.06 1.77
CA CYS A 96 -8.74 -18.13 2.34
C CYS A 96 -7.59 -17.91 1.35
N ARG A 97 -7.06 -18.97 0.77
CA ARG A 97 -5.97 -18.88 -0.20
C ARG A 97 -6.36 -18.10 -1.45
N GLU A 98 -7.55 -18.32 -1.97
CA GLU A 98 -8.06 -17.63 -3.16
C GLU A 98 -8.12 -16.12 -2.92
N HIS A 99 -8.68 -15.72 -1.79
CA HIS A 99 -8.79 -14.29 -1.47
C HIS A 99 -7.44 -13.68 -1.11
N ALA A 100 -6.58 -14.41 -0.41
CA ALA A 100 -5.22 -13.94 -0.10
C ALA A 100 -4.38 -13.77 -1.37
N THR A 101 -4.58 -14.64 -2.37
CA THR A 101 -3.91 -14.51 -3.67
C THR A 101 -4.36 -13.22 -4.36
N ALA A 102 -5.66 -12.90 -4.32
CA ALA A 102 -6.17 -11.67 -4.90
C ALA A 102 -5.56 -10.43 -4.23
N VAL A 103 -5.44 -10.43 -2.90
CA VAL A 103 -4.78 -9.37 -2.14
C VAL A 103 -3.33 -9.20 -2.61
N ALA A 104 -2.59 -10.30 -2.69
CA ALA A 104 -1.18 -10.29 -3.09
C ALA A 104 -0.99 -9.77 -4.52
N GLU A 105 -1.89 -10.14 -5.43
CA GLU A 105 -1.82 -9.69 -6.82
C GLU A 105 -2.04 -8.18 -6.94
N ILE A 106 -3.04 -7.64 -6.23
CA ILE A 106 -3.31 -6.20 -6.22
C ILE A 106 -2.10 -5.45 -5.65
N TYR A 107 -1.56 -5.92 -4.53
CA TYR A 107 -0.40 -5.29 -3.91
C TYR A 107 0.82 -5.33 -4.82
N ARG A 108 1.11 -6.47 -5.44
CA ARG A 108 2.25 -6.59 -6.36
C ARG A 108 2.14 -5.68 -7.56
N ALA A 109 0.93 -5.55 -8.11
CA ALA A 109 0.69 -4.65 -9.24
C ALA A 109 0.94 -3.19 -8.84
N ALA A 110 0.45 -2.79 -7.67
CA ALA A 110 0.67 -1.44 -7.15
C ALA A 110 2.16 -1.18 -6.84
N TYR A 111 2.82 -2.15 -6.23
CA TYR A 111 4.26 -2.06 -5.92
C TYR A 111 5.08 -1.88 -7.20
N ALA A 112 4.80 -2.69 -8.23
CA ALA A 112 5.49 -2.59 -9.50
C ALA A 112 5.22 -1.24 -10.20
N ALA A 113 4.00 -0.73 -10.09
CA ALA A 113 3.64 0.55 -10.70
C ALA A 113 4.45 1.72 -10.15
N VAL A 114 4.80 1.71 -8.87
CA VAL A 114 5.50 2.82 -8.20
C VAL A 114 6.98 2.57 -7.97
N ASN A 115 7.42 1.32 -7.95
CA ASN A 115 8.81 0.98 -7.68
C ASN A 115 9.54 0.37 -8.89
N GLY A 116 8.83 0.20 -9.96
CA GLY A 116 9.39 -0.33 -11.20
C GLY A 116 9.67 -1.79 -11.16
#